data_f5a85cfa0cd814e0711831634852ac06
#
_entry.id   f5a85cfa0cd814e0711831634852ac06
#
_cell.length_a   1.000
_cell.length_b   1.000
_cell.length_c   1.000
_cell.angle_alpha   90.00
_cell.angle_beta   90.00
_cell.angle_gamma   90.00
#
_symmetry.space_group_name_H-M   'P 1'
#
loop_
_entity.id
_entity.type
_entity.pdbx_description
1 polymer ?
#
loop_
_entity_poly.entity_id
_entity_poly.type
_entity_poly.pdbx_seq_one_letter_code
_entity_poly.pdbx_strand_id
1 'polypeptide(L)'
;MLSYIKEGTDDRLYAIAELIRRGVELALIYNSTKIDMFFLEKFKNIVEFENVVRAHPMDVETLRAAKRMGFSDKFIGQLWGLSQNEMYRLREKNNVFPVYKMIDTCASEFSSYVPYFYSTYEDENESLVSDKEKIVVLGSGPIRIGQGVEFDYSTVHAVQTIRRAGYEAIIINNNLSLIH
;
A
#
# COMPACT_ATOMS: atom_id res chain seq x y z
N MET A 1 5.88 8.19 -27.28
CA MET A 1 5.60 8.15 -25.85
C MET A 1 5.15 9.49 -25.25
N LEU A 2 5.82 10.62 -25.54
CA LEU A 2 5.34 11.93 -25.05
C LEU A 2 3.93 12.29 -25.53
N SER A 3 3.55 11.94 -26.78
CA SER A 3 2.18 12.09 -27.26
C SER A 3 1.19 11.22 -26.52
N TYR A 4 1.58 10.02 -26.11
CA TYR A 4 0.74 9.09 -25.40
C TYR A 4 0.37 9.59 -23.99
N ILE A 5 1.34 10.11 -23.24
CA ILE A 5 1.09 10.61 -21.89
C ILE A 5 0.29 11.92 -21.85
N LYS A 6 0.07 12.58 -23.01
CA LYS A 6 -0.78 13.75 -23.10
C LYS A 6 -2.26 13.40 -22.87
N GLU A 7 -2.67 12.20 -23.25
CA GLU A 7 -4.00 11.69 -22.99
C GLU A 7 -4.09 11.15 -21.56
N GLY A 8 -5.24 11.36 -20.90
CA GLY A 8 -5.47 10.94 -19.51
C GLY A 8 -5.92 9.49 -19.40
N THR A 9 -5.14 8.53 -19.91
CA THR A 9 -5.44 7.10 -19.84
C THR A 9 -5.14 6.53 -18.44
N ASP A 10 -5.72 5.39 -18.11
CA ASP A 10 -5.57 4.71 -16.81
C ASP A 10 -4.14 4.18 -16.55
N ASP A 11 -3.39 3.91 -17.61
CA ASP A 11 -2.00 3.44 -17.55
C ASP A 11 -0.94 4.56 -17.73
N ARG A 12 -1.38 5.80 -17.88
CA ARG A 12 -0.54 6.99 -18.08
C ARG A 12 0.60 7.10 -17.07
N LEU A 13 0.35 6.76 -15.80
CA LEU A 13 1.37 6.86 -14.75
C LEU A 13 2.53 5.87 -14.96
N TYR A 14 2.25 4.68 -15.47
CA TYR A 14 3.29 3.71 -15.82
C TYR A 14 4.14 4.17 -17.01
N ALA A 15 3.51 4.82 -18.00
CA ALA A 15 4.23 5.40 -19.13
C ALA A 15 5.13 6.58 -18.70
N ILE A 16 4.70 7.39 -17.73
CA ILE A 16 5.51 8.46 -17.12
C ILE A 16 6.73 7.86 -16.40
N ALA A 17 6.53 6.85 -15.57
CA ALA A 17 7.63 6.17 -14.87
C ALA A 17 8.66 5.60 -15.86
N GLU A 18 8.20 5.02 -16.98
CA GLU A 18 9.09 4.50 -18.03
C GLU A 18 9.84 5.61 -18.76
N LEU A 19 9.23 6.76 -19.02
CA LEU A 19 9.92 7.92 -19.59
C LEU A 19 11.04 8.42 -18.66
N ILE A 20 10.78 8.46 -17.37
CA ILE A 20 11.76 8.84 -16.35
C ILE A 20 12.92 7.82 -16.34
N ARG A 21 12.65 6.50 -16.40
CA ARG A 21 13.72 5.47 -16.52
C ARG A 21 14.59 5.65 -17.73
N ARG A 22 14.02 6.17 -18.82
CA ARG A 22 14.76 6.49 -20.06
C ARG A 22 15.47 7.85 -20.01
N GLY A 23 15.46 8.55 -18.89
CA GLY A 23 16.15 9.80 -18.71
C GLY A 23 15.46 11.02 -19.35
N VAL A 24 14.16 10.93 -19.65
CA VAL A 24 13.41 12.08 -20.16
C VAL A 24 13.26 13.11 -19.04
N GLU A 25 13.58 14.37 -19.34
CA GLU A 25 13.52 15.47 -18.40
C GLU A 25 12.09 15.70 -17.89
N LEU A 26 11.94 15.92 -16.58
CA LEU A 26 10.62 16.16 -15.96
C LEU A 26 9.90 17.37 -16.54
N ALA A 27 10.64 18.41 -16.98
CA ALA A 27 10.06 19.58 -17.62
C ALA A 27 9.31 19.25 -18.92
N LEU A 28 9.80 18.29 -19.71
CA LEU A 28 9.13 17.83 -20.93
C LEU A 28 7.85 17.05 -20.59
N ILE A 29 7.89 16.23 -19.54
CA ILE A 29 6.74 15.48 -19.04
C ILE A 29 5.68 16.45 -18.50
N TYR A 30 6.10 17.43 -17.70
CA TYR A 30 5.22 18.50 -17.21
C TYR A 30 4.54 19.25 -18.35
N ASN A 31 5.32 19.69 -19.35
CA ASN A 31 4.77 20.43 -20.49
C ASN A 31 3.72 19.63 -21.28
N SER A 32 3.90 18.32 -21.36
CA SER A 32 2.98 17.41 -22.05
C SER A 32 1.74 17.05 -21.24
N THR A 33 1.87 16.93 -19.92
CA THR A 33 0.80 16.38 -19.06
C THR A 33 0.11 17.39 -18.18
N LYS A 34 0.81 18.49 -17.85
CA LYS A 34 0.43 19.48 -16.82
C LYS A 34 0.28 18.88 -15.40
N ILE A 35 0.84 17.69 -15.17
CA ILE A 35 0.96 17.12 -13.83
C ILE A 35 1.98 17.93 -13.06
N ASP A 36 1.63 18.37 -11.85
CA ASP A 36 2.50 19.20 -11.02
C ASP A 36 3.87 18.53 -10.80
N MET A 37 4.91 19.36 -10.81
CA MET A 37 6.31 18.90 -10.65
C MET A 37 6.53 18.13 -9.35
N PHE A 38 5.81 18.48 -8.27
CA PHE A 38 5.87 17.74 -7.02
C PHE A 38 5.60 16.24 -7.21
N PHE A 39 4.55 15.88 -7.95
CA PHE A 39 4.24 14.47 -8.24
C PHE A 39 5.27 13.84 -9.18
N LEU A 40 5.74 14.55 -10.18
CA LEU A 40 6.75 14.03 -11.10
C LEU A 40 8.08 13.75 -10.39
N GLU A 41 8.47 14.59 -9.44
CA GLU A 41 9.63 14.36 -8.58
C GLU A 41 9.44 13.11 -7.69
N LYS A 42 8.25 12.87 -7.15
CA LYS A 42 7.95 11.64 -6.40
C LYS A 42 8.09 10.39 -7.27
N PHE A 43 7.61 10.43 -8.51
CA PHE A 43 7.84 9.34 -9.46
C PHE A 43 9.33 9.14 -9.75
N LYS A 44 10.08 10.22 -9.93
CA LYS A 44 11.52 10.17 -10.13
C LYS A 44 12.21 9.50 -8.94
N ASN A 45 11.87 9.86 -7.72
CA ASN A 45 12.45 9.26 -6.51
C ASN A 45 12.22 7.74 -6.47
N ILE A 46 11.02 7.27 -6.85
CA ILE A 46 10.71 5.83 -6.93
C ILE A 46 11.60 5.16 -7.99
N VAL A 47 11.69 5.73 -9.19
CA VAL A 47 12.50 5.18 -10.29
C VAL A 47 13.98 5.16 -9.95
N GLU A 48 14.50 6.20 -9.32
CA GLU A 48 15.90 6.25 -8.87
C GLU A 48 16.17 5.19 -7.81
N PHE A 49 15.23 4.98 -6.89
CA PHE A 49 15.37 3.97 -5.85
C PHE A 49 15.31 2.54 -6.40
N GLU A 50 14.64 2.29 -7.52
CA GLU A 50 14.70 1.00 -8.22
C GLU A 50 16.16 0.63 -8.55
N ASN A 51 16.99 1.61 -8.95
CA ASN A 51 18.40 1.38 -9.25
C ASN A 51 19.20 1.05 -7.98
N VAL A 52 18.88 1.68 -6.85
CA VAL A 52 19.49 1.36 -5.55
C VAL A 52 19.17 -0.09 -5.17
N VAL A 53 17.90 -0.48 -5.27
CA VAL A 53 17.47 -1.87 -4.98
C VAL A 53 18.21 -2.86 -5.89
N ARG A 54 18.35 -2.56 -7.17
CA ARG A 54 19.06 -3.41 -8.13
C ARG A 54 20.54 -3.54 -7.83
N ALA A 55 21.18 -2.45 -7.36
CA ALA A 55 22.61 -2.42 -7.07
C ALA A 55 22.98 -3.14 -5.76
N HIS A 56 22.04 -3.32 -4.84
CA HIS A 56 22.29 -3.90 -3.52
C HIS A 56 21.40 -5.12 -3.25
N PRO A 57 21.60 -6.22 -4.01
CA PRO A 57 20.79 -7.43 -3.83
C PRO A 57 21.04 -8.04 -2.45
N MET A 58 19.96 -8.50 -1.81
CA MET A 58 19.96 -9.18 -0.51
C MET A 58 20.38 -8.29 0.69
N ASP A 59 20.64 -7.00 0.47
CA ASP A 59 20.94 -6.07 1.55
C ASP A 59 19.67 -5.74 2.37
N VAL A 60 19.75 -5.94 3.69
CA VAL A 60 18.59 -5.83 4.59
C VAL A 60 18.13 -4.38 4.76
N GLU A 61 19.05 -3.44 4.81
CA GLU A 61 18.72 -2.02 4.95
C GLU A 61 18.05 -1.48 3.68
N THR A 62 18.57 -1.87 2.53
CA THR A 62 17.92 -1.59 1.22
C THR A 62 16.52 -2.22 1.17
N LEU A 63 16.35 -3.45 1.66
CA LEU A 63 15.06 -4.10 1.74
C LEU A 63 14.08 -3.33 2.63
N ARG A 64 14.50 -2.90 3.83
CA ARG A 64 13.67 -2.08 4.73
C ARG A 64 13.24 -0.78 4.08
N ALA A 65 14.19 -0.06 3.47
CA ALA A 65 13.90 1.19 2.77
C ALA A 65 12.94 0.97 1.58
N ALA A 66 13.14 -0.08 0.79
CA ALA A 66 12.24 -0.44 -0.29
C ALA A 66 10.82 -0.74 0.20
N LYS A 67 10.68 -1.48 1.30
CA LYS A 67 9.36 -1.76 1.89
C LYS A 67 8.68 -0.49 2.41
N ARG A 68 9.42 0.44 3.03
CA ARG A 68 8.91 1.77 3.44
C ARG A 68 8.43 2.61 2.26
N MET A 69 9.09 2.50 1.12
CA MET A 69 8.69 3.17 -0.12
C MET A 69 7.54 2.46 -0.88
N GLY A 70 7.05 1.32 -0.36
CA GLY A 70 5.91 0.61 -0.94
C GLY A 70 6.26 -0.43 -2.03
N PHE A 71 7.53 -0.76 -2.22
CA PHE A 71 7.92 -1.80 -3.18
C PHE A 71 7.39 -3.17 -2.77
N SER A 72 6.75 -3.86 -3.70
CA SER A 72 6.22 -5.20 -3.48
C SER A 72 7.32 -6.27 -3.43
N ASP A 73 7.10 -7.35 -2.69
CA ASP A 73 8.00 -8.51 -2.69
C ASP A 73 8.19 -9.08 -4.09
N LYS A 74 7.14 -9.08 -4.90
CA LYS A 74 7.20 -9.52 -6.29
C LYS A 74 8.19 -8.68 -7.11
N PHE A 75 8.13 -7.36 -6.96
CA PHE A 75 8.99 -6.45 -7.72
C PHE A 75 10.45 -6.52 -7.26
N ILE A 76 10.69 -6.48 -5.94
CA ILE A 76 12.04 -6.63 -5.39
C ILE A 76 12.62 -7.99 -5.78
N GLY A 77 11.83 -9.06 -5.68
CA GLY A 77 12.24 -10.40 -6.10
C GLY A 77 12.65 -10.46 -7.57
N GLN A 78 11.91 -9.81 -8.46
CA GLN A 78 12.31 -9.71 -9.89
C GLN A 78 13.67 -9.04 -10.08
N LEU A 79 13.99 -8.01 -9.30
CA LEU A 79 15.28 -7.32 -9.37
C LEU A 79 16.43 -8.16 -8.80
N TRP A 80 16.15 -8.99 -7.80
CA TRP A 80 17.15 -9.81 -7.09
C TRP A 80 17.22 -11.26 -7.56
N GLY A 81 16.38 -11.66 -8.52
CA GLY A 81 16.31 -13.03 -9.01
C GLY A 81 15.68 -14.01 -8.01
N LEU A 82 14.82 -13.54 -7.13
CA LEU A 82 14.13 -14.33 -6.09
C LEU A 82 12.64 -14.48 -6.40
N SER A 83 12.10 -15.64 -6.05
CA SER A 83 10.64 -15.84 -6.01
C SER A 83 9.99 -15.05 -4.86
N GLN A 84 8.68 -14.85 -4.93
CA GLN A 84 7.93 -14.17 -3.88
C GLN A 84 8.03 -14.90 -2.52
N ASN A 85 8.08 -16.24 -2.53
CA ASN A 85 8.24 -17.04 -1.32
C ASN A 85 9.64 -16.89 -0.70
N GLU A 86 10.68 -16.81 -1.51
CA GLU A 86 12.04 -16.54 -1.02
C GLU A 86 12.16 -15.14 -0.45
N MET A 87 11.53 -14.14 -1.07
CA MET A 87 11.43 -12.78 -0.54
C MET A 87 10.70 -12.74 0.81
N TYR A 88 9.59 -13.47 0.95
CA TYR A 88 8.88 -13.59 2.22
C TYR A 88 9.79 -14.17 3.31
N ARG A 89 10.49 -15.30 3.03
CA ARG A 89 11.44 -15.91 3.99
C ARG A 89 12.60 -15.00 4.33
N LEU A 90 13.10 -14.23 3.36
CA LEU A 90 14.16 -13.25 3.61
C LEU A 90 13.70 -12.17 4.57
N ARG A 91 12.48 -11.64 4.40
CA ARG A 91 11.88 -10.67 5.32
C ARG A 91 11.68 -11.28 6.72
N GLU A 92 11.11 -12.47 6.79
CA GLU A 92 10.88 -13.20 8.04
C GLU A 92 12.19 -13.39 8.82
N LYS A 93 13.24 -13.90 8.16
CA LYS A 93 14.57 -14.10 8.77
C LYS A 93 15.18 -12.80 9.32
N ASN A 94 14.89 -11.65 8.71
CA ASN A 94 15.46 -10.37 9.07
C ASN A 94 14.48 -9.46 9.86
N ASN A 95 13.38 -10.02 10.35
CA ASN A 95 12.35 -9.28 11.09
C ASN A 95 11.85 -8.03 10.34
N VAL A 96 11.63 -8.15 9.01
CA VAL A 96 11.04 -7.10 8.19
C VAL A 96 9.55 -7.38 8.01
N PHE A 97 8.75 -6.94 8.96
CA PHE A 97 7.31 -7.11 8.99
C PHE A 97 6.59 -5.77 8.90
N PRO A 98 5.37 -5.75 8.33
CA PRO A 98 4.53 -4.58 8.44
C PRO A 98 4.06 -4.40 9.90
N VAL A 99 3.83 -3.18 10.25
CA VAL A 99 3.15 -2.76 11.48
C VAL A 99 1.81 -2.13 11.14
N TYR A 100 0.96 -1.94 12.14
CA TYR A 100 -0.36 -1.35 11.97
C TYR A 100 -0.43 -0.07 12.76
N LYS A 101 -0.72 1.03 12.07
CA LYS A 101 -0.90 2.36 12.64
C LYS A 101 -2.38 2.70 12.68
N MET A 102 -2.81 3.32 13.76
CA MET A 102 -4.19 3.77 13.92
C MET A 102 -4.44 5.02 13.06
N ILE A 103 -5.60 5.08 12.41
CA ILE A 103 -6.02 6.28 11.70
C ILE A 103 -6.60 7.26 12.72
N ASP A 104 -6.00 8.44 12.79
CA ASP A 104 -6.55 9.55 13.57
C ASP A 104 -7.73 10.18 12.81
N THR A 105 -8.94 9.89 13.26
CA THR A 105 -10.18 10.42 12.67
C THR A 105 -10.58 11.77 13.27
N CYS A 106 -9.85 12.26 14.29
CA CYS A 106 -10.14 13.47 15.02
C CYS A 106 -9.15 14.61 14.76
N ALA A 107 -8.28 14.49 13.78
CA ALA A 107 -7.27 15.49 13.41
C ALA A 107 -6.43 15.99 14.61
N SER A 108 -6.12 15.10 15.54
CA SER A 108 -5.39 15.38 16.80
C SER A 108 -6.09 16.38 17.75
N GLU A 109 -7.36 16.71 17.53
CA GLU A 109 -8.10 17.61 18.43
C GLU A 109 -8.37 16.99 19.81
N PHE A 110 -8.58 15.67 19.86
CA PHE A 110 -8.70 14.91 21.11
C PHE A 110 -8.22 13.47 20.93
N SER A 111 -7.75 12.89 22.02
CA SER A 111 -7.35 11.49 22.04
C SER A 111 -8.61 10.61 21.96
N SER A 112 -8.72 9.83 20.88
CA SER A 112 -9.76 8.82 20.76
C SER A 112 -9.14 7.51 20.24
N TYR A 113 -9.62 6.38 20.79
CA TYR A 113 -9.26 5.07 20.27
C TYR A 113 -10.32 4.65 19.25
N VAL A 114 -9.92 4.60 17.99
CA VAL A 114 -10.74 4.07 16.90
C VAL A 114 -10.03 2.82 16.36
N PRO A 115 -10.66 1.63 16.40
CA PRO A 115 -10.03 0.39 15.94
C PRO A 115 -9.96 0.32 14.40
N TYR A 116 -9.31 1.31 13.81
CA TYR A 116 -9.19 1.53 12.40
C TYR A 116 -7.72 1.74 12.03
N PHE A 117 -7.16 0.79 11.30
CA PHE A 117 -5.72 0.70 11.10
C PHE A 117 -5.36 0.65 9.62
N TYR A 118 -4.17 1.13 9.30
CA TYR A 118 -3.51 0.87 8.03
C TYR A 118 -2.20 0.13 8.25
N SER A 119 -1.79 -0.67 7.26
CA SER A 119 -0.54 -1.40 7.30
C SER A 119 0.59 -0.58 6.67
N THR A 120 1.73 -0.51 7.36
CA THR A 120 2.92 0.20 6.90
C THR A 120 4.19 -0.51 7.35
N TYR A 121 5.36 -0.11 6.84
CA TYR A 121 6.67 -0.62 7.26
C TYR A 121 7.42 0.42 8.10
N GLU A 122 6.80 0.86 9.18
CA GLU A 122 7.39 1.74 10.18
C GLU A 122 7.89 0.96 11.41
N ASP A 123 8.33 1.68 12.45
CA ASP A 123 9.01 1.06 13.58
C ASP A 123 8.04 0.65 14.72
N GLU A 124 6.90 1.33 14.84
CA GLU A 124 5.96 1.14 15.95
C GLU A 124 4.65 0.51 15.48
N ASN A 125 4.17 -0.46 16.23
CA ASN A 125 2.86 -1.07 16.05
C ASN A 125 1.88 -0.54 17.09
N GLU A 126 0.78 0.07 16.65
CA GLU A 126 -0.26 0.64 17.50
C GLU A 126 -1.46 -0.32 17.72
N SER A 127 -1.47 -1.46 17.03
CA SER A 127 -2.54 -2.43 17.21
C SER A 127 -2.37 -3.21 18.53
N LEU A 128 -3.44 -3.27 19.32
CA LEU A 128 -3.49 -4.07 20.53
C LEU A 128 -3.96 -5.48 20.18
N VAL A 129 -3.06 -6.45 20.31
CA VAL A 129 -3.39 -7.85 20.05
C VAL A 129 -3.99 -8.47 21.30
N SER A 130 -5.20 -9.03 21.19
CA SER A 130 -5.86 -9.79 22.26
C SER A 130 -5.51 -11.29 22.17
N ASP A 131 -5.71 -12.05 23.26
CA ASP A 131 -5.56 -13.50 23.29
C ASP A 131 -6.79 -14.27 22.76
N LYS A 132 -7.83 -13.57 22.34
CA LYS A 132 -9.04 -14.17 21.77
C LYS A 132 -8.75 -14.80 20.41
N GLU A 133 -9.43 -15.89 20.10
CA GLU A 133 -9.46 -16.44 18.75
C GLU A 133 -10.05 -15.42 17.77
N LYS A 134 -9.42 -15.28 16.62
CA LYS A 134 -9.71 -14.25 15.63
C LYS A 134 -10.19 -14.84 14.31
N ILE A 135 -11.21 -14.21 13.74
CA ILE A 135 -11.69 -14.53 12.39
C ILE A 135 -11.52 -13.29 11.52
N VAL A 136 -10.79 -13.45 10.42
CA VAL A 136 -10.56 -12.38 9.44
C VAL A 136 -11.67 -12.43 8.41
N VAL A 137 -12.35 -11.31 8.21
CA VAL A 137 -13.33 -11.09 7.15
C VAL A 137 -12.67 -10.30 6.04
N LEU A 138 -12.57 -10.89 4.86
CA LEU A 138 -12.09 -10.18 3.68
C LEU A 138 -13.25 -9.41 3.07
N GLY A 139 -13.13 -8.08 3.05
CA GLY A 139 -14.09 -7.20 2.38
C GLY A 139 -14.01 -7.29 0.86
N SER A 140 -14.93 -6.64 0.19
CA SER A 140 -15.07 -6.69 -1.28
C SER A 140 -13.95 -5.96 -2.04
N GLY A 141 -13.08 -5.22 -1.35
CA GLY A 141 -12.07 -4.38 -1.99
C GLY A 141 -12.67 -3.13 -2.66
N PRO A 142 -12.01 -2.59 -3.71
CA PRO A 142 -12.52 -1.45 -4.46
C PRO A 142 -13.86 -1.79 -5.14
N ILE A 143 -14.86 -0.96 -4.90
CA ILE A 143 -16.22 -1.12 -5.43
C ILE A 143 -16.60 0.07 -6.31
N ARG A 144 -17.57 -0.14 -7.19
CA ARG A 144 -18.15 0.94 -8.00
C ARG A 144 -19.09 1.80 -7.14
N ILE A 145 -19.24 3.07 -7.52
CA ILE A 145 -20.23 3.96 -6.91
C ILE A 145 -21.60 3.30 -6.98
N GLY A 146 -22.30 3.27 -5.84
CA GLY A 146 -23.63 2.65 -5.71
C GLY A 146 -23.64 1.20 -5.23
N GLN A 147 -22.51 0.50 -5.15
CA GLN A 147 -22.42 -0.89 -4.68
C GLN A 147 -22.04 -1.02 -3.20
N GLY A 148 -21.70 0.10 -2.53
CA GLY A 148 -21.17 0.09 -1.17
C GLY A 148 -22.10 -0.55 -0.16
N VAL A 149 -23.39 -0.21 -0.21
CA VAL A 149 -24.38 -0.68 0.76
C VAL A 149 -24.52 -2.20 0.73
N GLU A 150 -24.52 -2.82 -0.43
CA GLU A 150 -24.69 -4.28 -0.57
C GLU A 150 -23.50 -5.04 0.01
N PHE A 151 -22.29 -4.60 -0.29
CA PHE A 151 -21.08 -5.27 0.18
C PHE A 151 -20.82 -5.01 1.67
N ASP A 152 -21.03 -3.80 2.14
CA ASP A 152 -20.86 -3.45 3.55
C ASP A 152 -21.91 -4.15 4.43
N TYR A 153 -23.15 -4.26 3.95
CA TYR A 153 -24.20 -5.00 4.64
C TYR A 153 -23.78 -6.45 4.94
N SER A 154 -23.31 -7.18 3.94
CA SER A 154 -22.85 -8.56 4.09
C SER A 154 -21.67 -8.65 5.08
N THR A 155 -20.72 -7.74 4.98
CA THR A 155 -19.54 -7.68 5.86
C THR A 155 -19.92 -7.39 7.30
N VAL A 156 -20.82 -6.44 7.55
CA VAL A 156 -21.32 -6.10 8.89
C VAL A 156 -22.05 -7.28 9.54
N HIS A 157 -22.92 -7.97 8.78
CA HIS A 157 -23.60 -9.15 9.28
C HIS A 157 -22.64 -10.30 9.61
N ALA A 158 -21.62 -10.53 8.78
CA ALA A 158 -20.59 -11.52 9.07
C ALA A 158 -19.86 -11.19 10.39
N VAL A 159 -19.42 -9.95 10.57
CA VAL A 159 -18.77 -9.47 11.79
C VAL A 159 -19.67 -9.65 13.03
N GLN A 160 -20.95 -9.27 12.93
CA GLN A 160 -21.88 -9.44 14.04
C GLN A 160 -22.05 -10.92 14.42
N THR A 161 -22.14 -11.80 13.45
CA THR A 161 -22.28 -13.24 13.68
C THR A 161 -21.02 -13.81 14.35
N ILE A 162 -19.83 -13.44 13.88
CA ILE A 162 -18.54 -13.84 14.46
C ILE A 162 -18.48 -13.39 15.93
N ARG A 163 -18.82 -12.13 16.21
CA ARG A 163 -18.79 -11.61 17.58
C ARG A 163 -19.81 -12.29 18.50
N ARG A 164 -21.01 -12.60 18.01
CA ARG A 164 -22.02 -13.38 18.77
C ARG A 164 -21.55 -14.80 19.09
N ALA A 165 -20.72 -15.38 18.23
CA ALA A 165 -20.11 -16.68 18.46
C ALA A 165 -18.91 -16.65 19.44
N GLY A 166 -18.53 -15.46 19.96
CA GLY A 166 -17.47 -15.28 20.95
C GLY A 166 -16.08 -14.99 20.39
N TYR A 167 -15.94 -14.92 19.09
CA TYR A 167 -14.67 -14.61 18.42
C TYR A 167 -14.44 -13.10 18.27
N GLU A 168 -13.19 -12.72 18.13
CA GLU A 168 -12.82 -11.38 17.66
C GLU A 168 -12.86 -11.32 16.13
N ALA A 169 -13.48 -10.29 15.57
CA ALA A 169 -13.58 -10.11 14.14
C ALA A 169 -12.62 -9.03 13.66
N ILE A 170 -11.83 -9.34 12.64
CA ILE A 170 -10.94 -8.39 11.96
C ILE A 170 -11.43 -8.25 10.53
N ILE A 171 -11.69 -7.01 10.09
CA ILE A 171 -12.08 -6.73 8.70
C ILE A 171 -10.85 -6.23 7.94
N ILE A 172 -10.55 -6.84 6.80
CA ILE A 172 -9.62 -6.28 5.83
C ILE A 172 -10.45 -5.75 4.67
N ASN A 173 -10.55 -4.43 4.56
CA ASN A 173 -11.30 -3.77 3.51
C ASN A 173 -10.48 -2.62 2.90
N ASN A 174 -10.60 -2.46 1.59
CA ASN A 174 -9.92 -1.40 0.85
C ASN A 174 -10.82 -0.18 0.59
N ASN A 175 -12.06 -0.21 1.05
CA ASN A 175 -13.02 0.87 0.88
C ASN A 175 -13.26 1.62 2.19
N LEU A 176 -12.77 2.84 2.25
CA LEU A 176 -12.84 3.72 3.41
C LEU A 176 -14.16 4.49 3.55
N SER A 177 -15.00 4.52 2.52
CA SER A 177 -16.05 5.53 2.42
C SER A 177 -17.38 5.18 3.08
N LEU A 178 -17.55 4.00 3.67
CA LEU A 178 -18.88 3.45 3.91
C LEU A 178 -19.17 2.90 5.31
N ILE A 179 -18.25 3.06 6.25
CA ILE A 179 -18.47 2.65 7.64
C ILE A 179 -18.72 3.91 8.48
N HIS A 180 -19.86 4.51 8.27
CA HIS A 180 -20.40 5.56 9.15
C HIS A 180 -21.73 5.13 9.71
#